data_bfd2debd137565b89ba2ac41e131dd04
#
_entry.id   bfd2debd137565b89ba2ac41e131dd04
#
_cell.length_a   1.000
_cell.length_b   1.000
_cell.length_c   1.000
_cell.angle_alpha   90.00
_cell.angle_beta   90.00
_cell.angle_gamma   90.00
#
_symmetry.space_group_name_H-M   'P 1'
#
loop_
_entity.id
_entity.type
_entity.pdbx_description
1 polymer ?
#
loop_
_entity_poly.entity_id
_entity_poly.type
_entity_poly.pdbx_seq_one_letter_code
_entity_poly.pdbx_strand_id
1 'polypeptide(L)'
;MNPFEAFRSYSAVRRELPLDRILARRDQVLQRLLQSYQALIEEESKQLIWVVEQGALSRAYSTAVEALRGVDFTVEDLEDMCLELDTNDGVTTPMGAPSGLFIAAMCNQVPAHDIALNLHIFRHRWPFLGYRLPRGRRLSLDGDAGDFVGALLDGVVARPS
;
A
#
# COMPACT_ATOMS: atom_id res chain seq x y z
N MET A 1 15.64 55.98 -11.94
CA MET A 1 15.99 54.57 -11.84
C MET A 1 15.07 53.93 -10.78
N ASN A 2 14.20 53.05 -11.21
CA ASN A 2 13.24 52.42 -10.29
C ASN A 2 13.96 51.30 -9.54
N PRO A 3 14.12 51.38 -8.20
CA PRO A 3 14.83 50.33 -7.43
C PRO A 3 14.19 48.93 -7.50
N PHE A 4 12.98 48.86 -8.03
CA PHE A 4 12.28 47.58 -8.19
C PHE A 4 12.50 46.90 -9.55
N GLU A 5 13.19 47.52 -10.50
CA GLU A 5 13.52 46.88 -11.79
C GLU A 5 14.53 45.73 -11.63
N ALA A 6 15.43 45.84 -10.65
CA ALA A 6 16.37 44.76 -10.32
C ALA A 6 15.69 43.50 -9.83
N PHE A 7 14.45 43.57 -9.31
CA PHE A 7 13.67 42.40 -8.86
C PHE A 7 12.87 41.77 -9.99
N ARG A 8 12.67 42.44 -11.13
CA ARG A 8 11.96 41.87 -12.29
C ARG A 8 12.81 40.88 -13.10
N SER A 9 14.12 40.95 -12.99
CA SER A 9 15.03 40.00 -13.65
C SER A 9 15.33 38.75 -12.82
N TYR A 10 14.89 38.70 -11.58
CA TYR A 10 14.73 37.43 -10.87
C TYR A 10 13.43 36.75 -11.32
N SER A 11 13.36 36.34 -12.57
CA SER A 11 12.58 35.15 -12.91
C SER A 11 13.24 34.03 -12.13
N ALA A 12 12.72 33.81 -10.94
CA ALA A 12 13.11 32.70 -10.10
C ALA A 12 12.93 31.45 -10.95
N VAL A 13 14.02 30.92 -11.46
CA VAL A 13 14.11 29.50 -11.72
C VAL A 13 13.77 28.92 -10.37
N ARG A 14 12.51 28.52 -10.23
CA ARG A 14 11.98 27.90 -9.03
C ARG A 14 12.81 26.63 -8.87
N ARG A 15 13.90 26.72 -8.12
CA ARG A 15 14.66 25.53 -7.76
C ARG A 15 13.71 24.73 -6.93
N GLU A 16 13.21 23.64 -7.52
CA GLU A 16 12.45 22.66 -6.77
C GLU A 16 13.23 22.32 -5.51
N LEU A 17 12.63 22.60 -4.37
CA LEU A 17 13.20 22.22 -3.10
C LEU A 17 13.35 20.69 -3.09
N PRO A 18 14.37 20.15 -2.42
CA PRO A 18 14.50 18.68 -2.27
C PRO A 18 13.21 18.02 -1.77
N LEU A 19 12.46 18.71 -0.91
CA LEU A 19 11.16 18.28 -0.41
C LEU A 19 10.11 18.16 -1.53
N ASP A 20 10.04 19.12 -2.46
CA ASP A 20 9.08 19.07 -3.58
C ASP A 20 9.31 17.84 -4.45
N ARG A 21 10.56 17.44 -4.66
CA ARG A 21 10.91 16.22 -5.40
C ARG A 21 10.52 14.94 -4.67
N ILE A 22 10.69 14.91 -3.35
CA ILE A 22 10.30 13.78 -2.51
C ILE A 22 8.79 13.62 -2.56
N LEU A 23 8.02 14.68 -2.37
CA LEU A 23 6.56 14.68 -2.42
C LEU A 23 6.05 14.26 -3.79
N ALA A 24 6.60 14.82 -4.88
CA ALA A 24 6.21 14.45 -6.23
C ALA A 24 6.48 12.95 -6.53
N ARG A 25 7.60 12.39 -6.02
CA ARG A 25 7.88 10.97 -6.13
C ARG A 25 6.85 10.12 -5.38
N ARG A 26 6.54 10.47 -4.12
CA ARG A 26 5.54 9.74 -3.31
C ARG A 26 4.17 9.75 -4.00
N ASP A 27 3.73 10.89 -4.51
CA ASP A 27 2.47 11.01 -5.25
C ASP A 27 2.45 10.10 -6.49
N GLN A 28 3.54 10.05 -7.25
CA GLN A 28 3.65 9.17 -8.43
C GLN A 28 3.62 7.68 -8.04
N VAL A 29 4.30 7.29 -6.97
CA VAL A 29 4.30 5.90 -6.48
C VAL A 29 2.92 5.53 -5.99
N LEU A 30 2.26 6.38 -5.20
CA LEU A 30 0.91 6.16 -4.71
C LEU A 30 -0.08 5.99 -5.86
N GLN A 31 -0.01 6.82 -6.91
CA GLN A 31 -0.86 6.66 -8.10
C GLN A 31 -0.65 5.32 -8.81
N ARG A 32 0.58 4.84 -8.92
CA ARG A 32 0.87 3.51 -9.48
C ARG A 32 0.32 2.38 -8.61
N LEU A 33 0.46 2.49 -7.30
CA LEU A 33 -0.09 1.53 -6.34
C LEU A 33 -1.62 1.48 -6.42
N LEU A 34 -2.28 2.63 -6.52
CA LEU A 34 -3.73 2.73 -6.71
C LEU A 34 -4.18 2.09 -8.04
N GLN A 35 -3.46 2.31 -9.13
CA GLN A 35 -3.73 1.67 -10.41
C GLN A 35 -3.59 0.14 -10.32
N SER A 36 -2.55 -0.34 -9.62
CA SER A 36 -2.34 -1.77 -9.37
C SER A 36 -3.48 -2.37 -8.53
N TYR A 37 -3.94 -1.64 -7.51
CA TYR A 37 -5.08 -2.05 -6.70
C TYR A 37 -6.37 -2.08 -7.51
N GLN A 38 -6.64 -1.07 -8.32
CA GLN A 38 -7.81 -1.04 -9.20
C GLN A 38 -7.83 -2.22 -10.18
N ALA A 39 -6.68 -2.57 -10.74
CA ALA A 39 -6.58 -3.74 -11.62
C ALA A 39 -6.94 -5.05 -10.89
N LEU A 40 -6.50 -5.21 -9.64
CA LEU A 40 -6.92 -6.33 -8.79
C LEU A 40 -8.43 -6.33 -8.56
N ILE A 41 -9.01 -5.18 -8.16
CA ILE A 41 -10.44 -5.08 -7.86
C ILE A 41 -11.29 -5.33 -9.11
N GLU A 42 -10.90 -4.82 -10.26
CA GLU A 42 -11.57 -5.09 -11.54
C GLU A 42 -11.56 -6.59 -11.89
N GLU A 43 -10.45 -7.28 -11.65
CA GLU A 43 -10.37 -8.73 -11.90
C GLU A 43 -11.23 -9.51 -10.92
N GLU A 44 -11.15 -9.20 -9.63
CA GLU A 44 -11.91 -9.92 -8.60
C GLU A 44 -13.42 -9.60 -8.64
N SER A 45 -13.82 -8.42 -9.12
CA SER A 45 -15.23 -8.05 -9.29
C SER A 45 -15.95 -8.82 -10.41
N LYS A 46 -15.21 -9.45 -11.31
CA LYS A 46 -15.77 -10.35 -12.32
C LYS A 46 -16.31 -11.66 -11.73
N GLN A 47 -15.92 -11.96 -10.49
CA GLN A 47 -16.46 -13.11 -9.77
C GLN A 47 -17.86 -12.79 -9.26
N LEU A 48 -18.84 -13.60 -9.62
CA LEU A 48 -20.24 -13.43 -9.17
C LEU A 48 -20.39 -13.59 -7.66
N ILE A 49 -19.59 -14.47 -7.08
CA ILE A 49 -19.55 -14.74 -5.63
C ILE A 49 -18.08 -14.86 -5.25
N TRP A 50 -17.65 -14.02 -4.32
CA TRP A 50 -16.33 -14.12 -3.73
C TRP A 50 -16.41 -14.94 -2.44
N VAL A 51 -15.89 -16.18 -2.47
CA VAL A 51 -15.88 -17.09 -1.33
C VAL A 51 -14.46 -17.18 -0.78
N VAL A 52 -14.34 -17.18 0.55
CA VAL A 52 -13.05 -17.36 1.23
C VAL A 52 -12.65 -18.84 1.14
N GLU A 53 -12.04 -19.20 0.04
CA GLU A 53 -11.46 -20.52 -0.21
C GLU A 53 -10.01 -20.40 -0.72
N GLN A 54 -9.21 -21.42 -0.56
CA GLN A 54 -7.78 -21.38 -0.88
C GLN A 54 -7.52 -21.01 -2.35
N GLY A 55 -8.35 -21.47 -3.27
CA GLY A 55 -8.24 -21.15 -4.71
C GLY A 55 -8.43 -19.67 -4.98
N ALA A 56 -9.48 -19.08 -4.41
CA ALA A 56 -9.76 -17.63 -4.53
C ALA A 56 -8.66 -16.78 -3.90
N LEU A 57 -8.21 -17.14 -2.70
CA LEU A 57 -7.11 -16.46 -2.00
C LEU A 57 -5.82 -16.50 -2.82
N SER A 58 -5.45 -17.66 -3.34
CA SER A 58 -4.23 -17.83 -4.14
C SER A 58 -4.29 -17.03 -5.44
N ARG A 59 -5.45 -17.01 -6.10
CA ARG A 59 -5.66 -16.22 -7.33
C ARG A 59 -5.54 -14.73 -7.04
N ALA A 60 -6.32 -14.20 -6.09
CA ALA A 60 -6.30 -12.78 -5.75
C ALA A 60 -4.91 -12.31 -5.32
N TYR A 61 -4.22 -13.11 -4.50
CA TYR A 61 -2.84 -12.80 -4.11
C TYR A 61 -1.89 -12.79 -5.32
N SER A 62 -1.99 -13.76 -6.22
CA SER A 62 -1.15 -13.82 -7.42
C SER A 62 -1.43 -12.64 -8.36
N THR A 63 -2.69 -12.23 -8.51
CA THR A 63 -3.08 -11.03 -9.25
C THR A 63 -2.49 -9.77 -8.62
N ALA A 64 -2.55 -9.65 -7.28
CA ALA A 64 -1.93 -8.53 -6.57
C ALA A 64 -0.41 -8.47 -6.79
N VAL A 65 0.28 -9.62 -6.66
CA VAL A 65 1.73 -9.72 -6.91
C VAL A 65 2.09 -9.30 -8.33
N GLU A 66 1.32 -9.73 -9.32
CA GLU A 66 1.54 -9.39 -10.71
C GLU A 66 1.29 -7.90 -10.99
N ALA A 67 0.21 -7.35 -10.42
CA ALA A 67 -0.13 -5.94 -10.56
C ALA A 67 0.91 -5.00 -9.92
N LEU A 68 1.63 -5.45 -8.89
CA LEU A 68 2.71 -4.72 -8.24
C LEU A 68 4.06 -4.86 -8.96
N ARG A 69 4.15 -5.70 -9.99
CA ARG A 69 5.40 -5.94 -10.69
C ARG A 69 5.93 -4.66 -11.33
N GLY A 70 7.20 -4.33 -11.04
CA GLY A 70 7.85 -3.12 -11.57
C GLY A 70 7.44 -1.81 -10.88
N VAL A 71 6.72 -1.88 -9.78
CA VAL A 71 6.48 -0.73 -8.91
C VAL A 71 7.49 -0.77 -7.78
N ASP A 72 8.41 0.20 -7.77
CA ASP A 72 9.36 0.38 -6.68
C ASP A 72 8.75 1.26 -5.60
N PHE A 73 8.56 0.71 -4.39
CA PHE A 73 7.95 1.39 -3.26
C PHE A 73 8.67 1.08 -1.95
N THR A 74 8.47 1.94 -0.97
CA THR A 74 9.05 1.85 0.38
C THR A 74 8.00 1.47 1.41
N VAL A 75 8.41 1.35 2.68
CA VAL A 75 7.47 1.13 3.80
C VAL A 75 6.55 2.34 3.98
N GLU A 76 7.07 3.56 3.79
CA GLU A 76 6.29 4.79 3.86
C GLU A 76 5.22 4.85 2.75
N ASP A 77 5.56 4.41 1.54
CA ASP A 77 4.60 4.31 0.43
C ASP A 77 3.51 3.26 0.73
N LEU A 78 3.85 2.18 1.43
CA LEU A 78 2.90 1.18 1.90
C LEU A 78 1.94 1.76 2.94
N GLU A 79 2.45 2.55 3.89
CA GLU A 79 1.61 3.25 4.88
C GLU A 79 0.69 4.27 4.20
N ASP A 80 1.19 5.05 3.24
CA ASP A 80 0.40 5.98 2.45
C ASP A 80 -0.73 5.26 1.70
N MET A 81 -0.44 4.09 1.12
CA MET A 81 -1.44 3.27 0.44
C MET A 81 -2.52 2.74 1.41
N CYS A 82 -2.13 2.29 2.59
CA CYS A 82 -3.08 1.89 3.62
C CYS A 82 -3.99 3.06 4.01
N LEU A 83 -3.43 4.26 4.20
CA LEU A 83 -4.18 5.45 4.55
C LEU A 83 -5.15 5.86 3.43
N GLU A 84 -4.70 5.80 2.19
CA GLU A 84 -5.55 6.11 1.03
C GLU A 84 -6.73 5.15 0.91
N LEU A 85 -6.49 3.85 1.06
CA LEU A 85 -7.56 2.84 1.05
C LEU A 85 -8.55 3.01 2.20
N ASP A 86 -8.09 3.52 3.35
CA ASP A 86 -8.94 3.73 4.53
C ASP A 86 -9.80 4.99 4.44
N THR A 87 -9.29 6.04 3.81
CA THR A 87 -9.90 7.37 3.84
C THR A 87 -10.72 7.71 2.60
N ASN A 88 -10.44 7.07 1.47
CA ASN A 88 -11.04 7.41 0.18
C ASN A 88 -12.22 6.50 -0.18
N ASP A 89 -13.37 6.76 0.40
CA ASP A 89 -14.61 5.98 0.20
C ASP A 89 -15.17 6.04 -1.26
N GLY A 90 -14.68 6.97 -2.08
CA GLY A 90 -15.24 7.22 -3.41
C GLY A 90 -14.52 6.55 -4.58
N VAL A 91 -13.23 6.25 -4.44
CA VAL A 91 -12.38 5.78 -5.55
C VAL A 91 -11.85 4.37 -5.31
N THR A 92 -11.61 4.01 -4.06
CA THR A 92 -10.97 2.76 -3.67
C THR A 92 -11.67 2.13 -2.48
N THR A 93 -12.92 1.69 -2.67
CA THR A 93 -13.62 0.99 -1.59
C THR A 93 -12.88 -0.31 -1.25
N PRO A 94 -12.45 -0.50 0.01
CA PRO A 94 -11.83 -1.75 0.42
C PRO A 94 -12.79 -2.93 0.24
N MET A 95 -12.39 -3.95 -0.50
CA MET A 95 -13.21 -5.15 -0.73
C MET A 95 -12.92 -6.28 0.29
N GLY A 96 -12.55 -5.95 1.51
CA GLY A 96 -12.28 -6.96 2.52
C GLY A 96 -11.05 -7.83 2.18
N ALA A 97 -11.26 -9.11 1.87
CA ALA A 97 -10.16 -10.05 1.63
C ALA A 97 -9.23 -9.67 0.46
N PRO A 98 -9.70 -9.24 -0.72
CA PRO A 98 -8.82 -8.75 -1.78
C PRO A 98 -7.94 -7.57 -1.37
N SER A 99 -8.46 -6.62 -0.60
CA SER A 99 -7.67 -5.49 -0.10
C SER A 99 -6.58 -5.94 0.88
N GLY A 100 -6.92 -6.83 1.80
CA GLY A 100 -5.95 -7.39 2.74
C GLY A 100 -4.85 -8.20 2.04
N LEU A 101 -5.20 -8.96 1.00
CA LEU A 101 -4.23 -9.69 0.18
C LEU A 101 -3.33 -8.76 -0.64
N PHE A 102 -3.85 -7.62 -1.11
CA PHE A 102 -3.04 -6.60 -1.77
C PHE A 102 -2.00 -6.00 -0.83
N ILE A 103 -2.42 -5.60 0.37
CA ILE A 103 -1.48 -5.09 1.39
C ILE A 103 -0.48 -6.18 1.81
N ALA A 104 -0.92 -7.45 1.93
CA ALA A 104 -0.01 -8.56 2.20
C ALA A 104 1.03 -8.74 1.07
N ALA A 105 0.63 -8.61 -0.20
CA ALA A 105 1.55 -8.66 -1.33
C ALA A 105 2.55 -7.49 -1.29
N MET A 106 2.12 -6.28 -0.91
CA MET A 106 3.02 -5.15 -0.69
C MET A 106 4.01 -5.44 0.45
N CYS A 107 3.55 -5.93 1.60
CA CYS A 107 4.42 -6.32 2.71
C CYS A 107 5.47 -7.36 2.29
N ASN A 108 5.13 -8.25 1.36
CA ASN A 108 6.04 -9.29 0.89
C ASN A 108 7.04 -8.78 -0.17
N GLN A 109 6.77 -7.67 -0.85
CA GLN A 109 7.63 -7.13 -1.91
C GLN A 109 8.46 -5.93 -1.47
N VAL A 110 8.01 -5.15 -0.49
CA VAL A 110 8.77 -3.99 0.01
C VAL A 110 10.17 -4.43 0.46
N PRO A 111 11.24 -3.66 0.13
CA PRO A 111 12.62 -4.04 0.46
C PRO A 111 12.96 -3.78 1.95
N ALA A 112 12.20 -4.40 2.86
CA ALA A 112 12.40 -4.30 4.30
C ALA A 112 12.21 -5.68 4.95
N HIS A 113 13.05 -6.00 5.94
CA HIS A 113 12.92 -7.25 6.69
C HIS A 113 11.89 -7.14 7.82
N ASP A 114 11.85 -5.97 8.46
CA ASP A 114 10.92 -5.65 9.54
C ASP A 114 9.97 -4.57 9.08
N ILE A 115 8.67 -4.84 9.19
CA ILE A 115 7.59 -3.92 8.84
C ILE A 115 6.72 -3.77 10.09
N ALA A 116 6.44 -2.54 10.49
CA ALA A 116 5.53 -2.24 11.58
C ALA A 116 4.35 -1.44 11.04
N LEU A 117 3.13 -1.89 11.30
CA LEU A 117 1.91 -1.17 10.93
C LEU A 117 1.10 -0.85 12.18
N ASN A 118 0.78 0.43 12.36
CA ASN A 118 -0.15 0.88 13.39
C ASN A 118 -1.57 0.85 12.82
N LEU A 119 -2.34 -0.15 13.21
CA LEU A 119 -3.69 -0.38 12.71
C LEU A 119 -4.76 0.43 13.46
N HIS A 120 -4.42 1.05 14.60
CA HIS A 120 -5.36 1.87 15.38
C HIS A 120 -5.80 3.15 14.67
N ILE A 121 -5.00 3.62 13.70
CA ILE A 121 -5.31 4.83 12.92
C ILE A 121 -6.30 4.58 11.79
N PHE A 122 -6.60 3.31 11.47
CA PHE A 122 -7.45 2.92 10.35
C PHE A 122 -8.86 2.55 10.82
N ARG A 123 -9.87 2.90 10.01
CA ARG A 123 -11.27 2.55 10.22
C ARG A 123 -11.61 1.15 9.70
N HIS A 124 -10.89 0.73 8.65
CA HIS A 124 -11.08 -0.55 8.00
C HIS A 124 -10.11 -1.61 8.54
N ARG A 125 -10.54 -2.87 8.41
CA ARG A 125 -9.72 -4.03 8.73
C ARG A 125 -9.25 -4.67 7.43
N TRP A 126 -8.03 -5.16 7.42
CA TRP A 126 -7.48 -5.88 6.28
C TRP A 126 -7.24 -7.34 6.64
N PRO A 127 -8.22 -8.22 6.38
CA PRO A 127 -8.03 -9.65 6.61
C PRO A 127 -6.89 -10.18 5.75
N PHE A 128 -6.27 -11.26 6.20
CA PHE A 128 -5.12 -11.89 5.56
C PHE A 128 -3.81 -11.08 5.55
N LEU A 129 -3.66 -10.06 6.38
CA LEU A 129 -2.34 -9.42 6.54
C LEU A 129 -1.28 -10.47 6.91
N GLY A 130 -0.10 -10.36 6.27
CA GLY A 130 0.97 -11.36 6.41
C GLY A 130 0.71 -12.68 5.69
N TYR A 131 -0.30 -12.75 4.80
CA TYR A 131 -0.51 -13.92 3.94
C TYR A 131 0.76 -14.24 3.16
N ARG A 132 1.23 -15.50 3.24
CA ARG A 132 2.47 -15.97 2.63
C ARG A 132 3.70 -15.12 2.95
N LEU A 133 3.77 -14.51 4.15
CA LEU A 133 4.94 -13.76 4.57
C LEU A 133 6.18 -14.66 4.51
N PRO A 134 7.23 -14.31 3.74
CA PRO A 134 8.36 -15.18 3.52
C PRO A 134 9.26 -15.28 4.76
N ARG A 135 10.02 -16.38 4.84
CA ARG A 135 11.00 -16.60 5.90
C ARG A 135 12.00 -15.43 5.97
N GLY A 136 12.35 -15.04 7.20
CA GLY A 136 13.28 -13.94 7.47
C GLY A 136 12.62 -12.57 7.50
N ARG A 137 11.31 -12.47 7.23
CA ARG A 137 10.56 -11.23 7.41
C ARG A 137 9.77 -11.23 8.70
N ARG A 138 9.62 -10.05 9.28
CA ARG A 138 8.78 -9.79 10.43
C ARG A 138 7.75 -8.71 10.10
N LEU A 139 6.50 -8.99 10.43
CA LEU A 139 5.40 -8.04 10.36
C LEU A 139 4.87 -7.81 11.79
N SER A 140 5.04 -6.61 12.30
CA SER A 140 4.51 -6.18 13.59
C SER A 140 3.22 -5.39 13.38
N LEU A 141 2.14 -5.83 14.01
CA LEU A 141 0.81 -5.24 13.87
C LEU A 141 0.35 -4.73 15.22
N ASP A 142 0.12 -3.43 15.32
CA ASP A 142 -0.44 -2.78 16.50
C ASP A 142 -1.89 -2.38 16.21
N GLY A 143 -2.84 -3.15 16.74
CA GLY A 143 -4.27 -2.98 16.54
C GLY A 143 -4.97 -4.20 15.93
N ASP A 144 -6.21 -4.01 15.47
CA ASP A 144 -7.06 -5.07 14.92
C ASP A 144 -6.94 -5.15 13.40
N ALA A 145 -6.24 -6.17 12.94
CA ALA A 145 -6.09 -6.45 11.51
C ALA A 145 -7.29 -7.20 10.89
N GLY A 146 -8.20 -7.70 11.72
CA GLY A 146 -9.27 -8.60 11.27
C GLY A 146 -8.85 -10.06 11.25
N ASP A 147 -9.52 -10.86 10.41
CA ASP A 147 -9.41 -12.31 10.39
C ASP A 147 -8.21 -12.83 9.57
N PHE A 148 -7.80 -14.06 9.86
CA PHE A 148 -6.81 -14.84 9.07
C PHE A 148 -5.43 -14.19 8.93
N VAL A 149 -5.01 -13.38 9.89
CA VAL A 149 -3.67 -12.78 9.91
C VAL A 149 -2.60 -13.87 9.93
N GLY A 150 -1.61 -13.74 9.05
CA GLY A 150 -0.50 -14.69 8.95
C GLY A 150 -0.87 -16.05 8.35
N ALA A 151 -1.95 -16.13 7.57
CA ALA A 151 -2.27 -17.38 6.87
C ALA A 151 -1.15 -17.78 5.90
N LEU A 152 -0.74 -19.05 5.94
CA LEU A 152 0.34 -19.64 5.11
C LEU A 152 1.69 -18.90 5.23
N LEU A 153 2.02 -18.34 6.39
CA LEU A 153 3.29 -17.63 6.61
C LEU A 153 4.45 -18.60 6.87
N ASP A 154 5.64 -18.20 6.43
CA ASP A 154 6.93 -18.76 6.82
C ASP A 154 7.76 -17.76 7.65
N GLY A 155 7.35 -16.51 7.71
CA GLY A 155 7.92 -15.44 8.50
C GLY A 155 7.36 -15.36 9.92
N VAL A 156 7.46 -14.19 10.54
CA VAL A 156 6.94 -13.92 11.89
C VAL A 156 5.94 -12.77 11.85
N VAL A 157 4.75 -12.98 12.38
CA VAL A 157 3.79 -11.92 12.70
C VAL A 157 3.77 -11.71 14.19
N ALA A 158 4.15 -10.51 14.63
CA ALA A 158 4.15 -10.11 16.03
C ALA A 158 2.98 -9.16 16.31
N ARG A 159 2.34 -9.35 17.46
CA ARG A 159 1.39 -8.38 18.02
C ARG A 159 2.00 -7.86 19.32
N PRO A 160 2.04 -6.54 19.55
CA PRO A 160 2.42 -6.02 20.86
C PRO A 160 1.40 -6.50 21.88
N SER A 161 1.91 -6.76 23.07
CA SER A 161 1.14 -7.24 24.22
C SER A 161 0.25 -6.16 24.78
#